data_8da2fd62e89633bb951d3361c4584c98
#
_entry.id   8da2fd62e89633bb951d3361c4584c98
#
_cell.length_a   1.000
_cell.length_b   1.000
_cell.length_c   1.000
_cell.angle_alpha   90.00
_cell.angle_beta   90.00
_cell.angle_gamma   90.00
#
_symmetry.space_group_name_H-M   'P 1'
#
loop_
_entity.id
_entity.type
_entity.pdbx_description
1 polymer ?
#
loop_
_entity_poly.entity_id
_entity_poly.type
_entity_poly.pdbx_seq_one_letter_code
_entity_poly.pdbx_strand_id
1 'polypeptide(L)'
;MEEKVPLCLRLWQRLHIDFLLLIGLAAITAYGMLVLYSASGASEVMFQNRIIQVTLGFAVMMIMAQLPPKFYQRLAPYLYLVGFIMLILVDAFGTTSKGAQRWLDLGFIRFQPSEIVKLAVPLMVAVYLGNRPLPPKMSETFIAIAMIMVPTLLVAIQPDLGTSILVSASGLFVVFLAGMSWWLILAAVIGLAAFIPIMWTYLMHDYQRMRVLTLLDPEKDPLGAGYHILQSKIAIGSGGISGKGWMQGTQSQLEFLPEPHTDFIFAVMSEEHGMVGFLILMAIYLFIIIRGLMIAVNAETSFGRILAGATTLIFFVYVFVNIGMVSGILPVVGVPLPLFSYGGTSYVAIMASFGLVMSIHTHKPRFMKGN
;
A
#
# COMPACT_ATOMS: atom_id res chain seq x y z
N MET A 1 -6.02 45.62 10.05
CA MET A 1 -5.01 45.39 9.01
C MET A 1 -5.17 43.93 8.57
N GLU A 2 -5.83 43.69 7.43
CA GLU A 2 -5.86 42.36 6.83
C GLU A 2 -4.47 42.10 6.23
N GLU A 3 -3.72 41.17 6.81
CA GLU A 3 -2.51 40.66 6.18
C GLU A 3 -2.87 40.12 4.80
N LYS A 4 -2.42 40.80 3.78
CA LYS A 4 -2.56 40.33 2.38
C LYS A 4 -1.76 39.07 2.22
N VAL A 5 -2.41 37.90 2.42
CA VAL A 5 -1.86 36.60 2.12
C VAL A 5 -1.30 36.63 0.68
N PRO A 6 -0.02 36.36 0.46
CA PRO A 6 0.60 36.44 -0.86
C PRO A 6 -0.15 35.56 -1.88
N LEU A 7 -0.22 36.02 -3.11
CA LEU A 7 -1.00 35.40 -4.21
C LEU A 7 -0.67 33.91 -4.36
N CYS A 8 0.58 33.54 -4.18
CA CYS A 8 1.14 32.18 -4.17
C CYS A 8 0.40 31.30 -3.12
N LEU A 9 0.28 31.77 -1.86
CA LEU A 9 -0.42 31.03 -0.80
C LEU A 9 -1.93 30.91 -1.06
N ARG A 10 -2.56 31.89 -1.69
CA ARG A 10 -3.98 31.83 -2.07
C ARG A 10 -4.24 30.82 -3.19
N LEU A 11 -3.33 30.70 -4.16
CA LEU A 11 -3.40 29.68 -5.21
C LEU A 11 -3.25 28.27 -4.63
N TRP A 12 -2.30 28.05 -3.74
CA TRP A 12 -2.09 26.77 -3.07
C TRP A 12 -3.28 26.36 -2.19
N GLN A 13 -3.90 27.30 -1.48
CA GLN A 13 -5.10 27.04 -0.70
C GLN A 13 -6.31 26.66 -1.57
N ARG A 14 -6.37 27.14 -2.83
CA ARG A 14 -7.42 26.79 -3.79
C ARG A 14 -7.20 25.41 -4.44
N LEU A 15 -5.97 24.95 -4.52
CA LEU A 15 -5.62 23.66 -5.12
C LEU A 15 -5.83 22.47 -4.18
N HIS A 16 -6.20 22.71 -2.92
CA HIS A 16 -6.41 21.65 -1.93
C HIS A 16 -5.30 20.62 -1.85
N ILE A 17 -4.02 21.05 -1.94
CA ILE A 17 -2.84 20.20 -1.93
C ILE A 17 -2.02 20.45 -0.67
N ASP A 18 -1.57 19.40 -0.04
CA ASP A 18 -0.53 19.45 0.98
C ASP A 18 0.86 19.42 0.34
N PHE A 19 1.54 20.58 0.38
CA PHE A 19 2.84 20.74 -0.30
C PHE A 19 3.94 19.85 0.25
N LEU A 20 3.99 19.65 1.57
CA LEU A 20 4.99 18.79 2.20
C LEU A 20 4.80 17.33 1.79
N LEU A 21 3.55 16.86 1.81
CA LEU A 21 3.23 15.51 1.37
C LEU A 21 3.53 15.34 -0.13
N LEU A 22 3.20 16.33 -0.95
CA LEU A 22 3.50 16.32 -2.39
C LEU A 22 5.01 16.19 -2.66
N ILE A 23 5.86 16.94 -1.94
CA ILE A 23 7.32 16.84 -2.07
C ILE A 23 7.79 15.41 -1.73
N GLY A 24 7.31 14.83 -0.63
CA GLY A 24 7.67 13.46 -0.26
C GLY A 24 7.28 12.44 -1.34
N LEU A 25 6.05 12.55 -1.85
CA LEU A 25 5.55 11.66 -2.92
C LEU A 25 6.32 11.85 -4.23
N ALA A 26 6.66 13.07 -4.59
CA ALA A 26 7.48 13.36 -5.77
C ALA A 26 8.92 12.84 -5.60
N ALA A 27 9.53 13.02 -4.43
CA ALA A 27 10.88 12.55 -4.15
C ALA A 27 10.99 11.02 -4.22
N ILE A 28 10.05 10.28 -3.59
CA ILE A 28 10.06 8.81 -3.65
C ILE A 28 9.82 8.31 -5.07
N THR A 29 8.93 8.96 -5.83
CA THR A 29 8.66 8.61 -7.23
C THR A 29 9.88 8.86 -8.10
N ALA A 30 10.54 10.01 -7.96
CA ALA A 30 11.75 10.37 -8.74
C ALA A 30 12.89 9.38 -8.43
N TYR A 31 13.11 9.04 -7.17
CA TYR A 31 14.12 8.05 -6.79
C TYR A 31 13.75 6.65 -7.31
N GLY A 32 12.47 6.25 -7.23
CA GLY A 32 11.99 5.00 -7.80
C GLY A 32 12.17 4.93 -9.32
N MET A 33 11.95 6.03 -10.05
CA MET A 33 12.18 6.08 -11.50
C MET A 33 13.66 5.93 -11.87
N LEU A 34 14.55 6.53 -11.09
CA LEU A 34 16.00 6.41 -11.31
C LEU A 34 16.46 4.95 -11.15
N VAL A 35 16.02 4.28 -10.06
CA VAL A 35 16.37 2.87 -9.82
C VAL A 35 15.68 1.94 -10.82
N LEU A 36 14.42 2.23 -11.18
CA LEU A 36 13.67 1.44 -12.16
C LEU A 36 14.34 1.45 -13.54
N TYR A 37 14.90 2.56 -13.96
CA TYR A 37 15.62 2.64 -15.24
C TYR A 37 16.79 1.66 -15.26
N SER A 38 17.54 1.57 -14.17
CA SER A 38 18.61 0.58 -14.03
C SER A 38 18.06 -0.86 -13.93
N ALA A 39 17.06 -1.08 -13.06
CA ALA A 39 16.47 -2.40 -12.84
C ALA A 39 15.81 -2.99 -14.09
N SER A 40 15.40 -2.16 -15.05
CA SER A 40 14.81 -2.58 -16.31
C SER A 40 15.84 -2.83 -17.43
N GLY A 41 17.15 -2.75 -17.14
CA GLY A 41 18.20 -2.83 -18.16
C GLY A 41 18.11 -1.69 -19.18
N ALA A 42 17.76 -0.48 -18.73
CA ALA A 42 17.56 0.71 -19.58
C ALA A 42 16.46 0.55 -20.65
N SER A 43 15.42 -0.22 -20.36
CA SER A 43 14.30 -0.41 -21.29
C SER A 43 13.49 0.87 -21.45
N GLU A 44 13.59 1.52 -22.62
CA GLU A 44 12.83 2.74 -22.92
C GLU A 44 11.32 2.51 -22.87
N VAL A 45 10.84 1.36 -23.34
CA VAL A 45 9.42 1.03 -23.36
C VAL A 45 8.86 0.96 -21.93
N MET A 46 9.57 0.27 -21.02
CA MET A 46 9.16 0.15 -19.62
C MET A 46 9.21 1.52 -18.93
N PHE A 47 10.22 2.33 -19.22
CA PHE A 47 10.37 3.66 -18.66
C PHE A 47 9.27 4.62 -19.14
N GLN A 48 8.92 4.61 -20.44
CA GLN A 48 7.81 5.38 -20.99
C GLN A 48 6.46 4.98 -20.36
N ASN A 49 6.20 3.68 -20.25
CA ASN A 49 5.01 3.18 -19.55
C ASN A 49 4.96 3.66 -18.10
N ARG A 50 6.11 3.71 -17.41
CA ARG A 50 6.20 4.24 -16.05
C ARG A 50 5.88 5.73 -16.00
N ILE A 51 6.36 6.54 -16.93
CA ILE A 51 6.01 7.97 -17.01
C ILE A 51 4.50 8.15 -17.14
N ILE A 52 3.84 7.36 -17.98
CA ILE A 52 2.37 7.40 -18.14
C ILE A 52 1.68 7.06 -16.82
N GLN A 53 2.11 6.00 -16.13
CA GLN A 53 1.55 5.60 -14.84
C GLN A 53 1.74 6.68 -13.76
N VAL A 54 2.92 7.29 -13.71
CA VAL A 54 3.24 8.39 -12.79
C VAL A 54 2.37 9.60 -13.07
N THR A 55 2.26 10.02 -14.33
CA THR A 55 1.42 11.14 -14.74
C THR A 55 -0.05 10.90 -14.40
N LEU A 56 -0.56 9.71 -14.69
CA LEU A 56 -1.91 9.31 -14.33
C LEU A 56 -2.12 9.30 -12.82
N GLY A 57 -1.17 8.75 -12.06
CA GLY A 57 -1.25 8.69 -10.59
C GLY A 57 -1.30 10.08 -9.96
N PHE A 58 -0.42 11.00 -10.39
CA PHE A 58 -0.47 12.40 -9.95
C PHE A 58 -1.77 13.09 -10.36
N ALA A 59 -2.26 12.88 -11.58
CA ALA A 59 -3.53 13.44 -12.03
C ALA A 59 -4.70 12.94 -11.16
N VAL A 60 -4.78 11.64 -10.89
CA VAL A 60 -5.79 11.05 -10.01
C VAL A 60 -5.68 11.61 -8.59
N MET A 61 -4.47 11.69 -8.03
CA MET A 61 -4.24 12.28 -6.71
C MET A 61 -4.75 13.72 -6.65
N MET A 62 -4.44 14.54 -7.66
CA MET A 62 -4.88 15.92 -7.75
C MET A 62 -6.41 16.03 -7.82
N ILE A 63 -7.06 15.21 -8.63
CA ILE A 63 -8.53 15.15 -8.72
C ILE A 63 -9.13 14.76 -7.38
N MET A 64 -8.60 13.70 -6.76
CA MET A 64 -9.07 13.23 -5.45
C MET A 64 -8.88 14.31 -4.36
N ALA A 65 -7.80 15.07 -4.39
CA ALA A 65 -7.58 16.15 -3.43
C ALA A 65 -8.62 17.29 -3.53
N GLN A 66 -9.21 17.54 -4.71
CA GLN A 66 -10.23 18.59 -4.91
C GLN A 66 -11.60 18.22 -4.32
N LEU A 67 -11.90 16.94 -4.20
CA LEU A 67 -13.21 16.48 -3.74
C LEU A 67 -13.34 16.58 -2.22
N PRO A 68 -14.42 17.13 -1.67
CA PRO A 68 -14.56 17.29 -0.23
C PRO A 68 -14.78 15.94 0.48
N PRO A 69 -14.35 15.77 1.75
CA PRO A 69 -14.50 14.53 2.50
C PRO A 69 -15.94 14.00 2.57
N LYS A 70 -16.94 14.87 2.56
CA LYS A 70 -18.36 14.49 2.50
C LYS A 70 -18.73 13.74 1.22
N PHE A 71 -18.06 14.02 0.11
CA PHE A 71 -18.26 13.27 -1.15
C PHE A 71 -17.84 11.82 -0.97
N TYR A 72 -16.68 11.58 -0.37
CA TYR A 72 -16.17 10.24 -0.10
C TYR A 72 -17.05 9.45 0.87
N GLN A 73 -17.60 10.13 1.89
CA GLN A 73 -18.55 9.49 2.79
C GLN A 73 -19.82 8.99 2.07
N ARG A 74 -20.31 9.75 1.10
CA ARG A 74 -21.46 9.33 0.27
C ARG A 74 -21.11 8.25 -0.73
N LEU A 75 -19.90 8.28 -1.29
CA LEU A 75 -19.41 7.34 -2.29
C LEU A 75 -19.04 5.99 -1.68
N ALA A 76 -18.62 5.94 -0.41
CA ALA A 76 -18.08 4.76 0.25
C ALA A 76 -18.95 3.50 0.12
N PRO A 77 -20.27 3.52 0.40
CA PRO A 77 -21.10 2.32 0.29
C PRO A 77 -21.19 1.81 -1.15
N TYR A 78 -21.23 2.71 -2.13
CA TYR A 78 -21.26 2.33 -3.55
C TYR A 78 -19.93 1.73 -4.00
N LEU A 79 -18.81 2.34 -3.61
CA LEU A 79 -17.48 1.85 -3.92
C LEU A 79 -17.23 0.47 -3.29
N TYR A 80 -17.69 0.28 -2.05
CA TYR A 80 -17.60 -0.98 -1.33
C TYR A 80 -18.44 -2.06 -2.03
N LEU A 81 -19.69 -1.75 -2.41
CA LEU A 81 -20.57 -2.68 -3.10
C LEU A 81 -20.02 -3.06 -4.49
N VAL A 82 -19.55 -2.07 -5.26
CA VAL A 82 -18.95 -2.31 -6.58
C VAL A 82 -17.70 -3.17 -6.44
N GLY A 83 -16.81 -2.85 -5.49
CA GLY A 83 -15.62 -3.67 -5.22
C GLY A 83 -15.98 -5.11 -4.83
N PHE A 84 -16.99 -5.30 -3.99
CA PHE A 84 -17.48 -6.61 -3.59
C PHE A 84 -18.04 -7.41 -4.78
N ILE A 85 -18.88 -6.79 -5.63
CA ILE A 85 -19.42 -7.43 -6.83
C ILE A 85 -18.27 -7.79 -7.78
N MET A 86 -17.29 -6.90 -7.98
CA MET A 86 -16.15 -7.18 -8.84
C MET A 86 -15.29 -8.35 -8.32
N LEU A 87 -15.14 -8.53 -7.00
CA LEU A 87 -14.47 -9.70 -6.45
C LEU A 87 -15.19 -10.99 -6.80
N ILE A 88 -16.54 -11.03 -6.72
CA ILE A 88 -17.33 -12.18 -7.11
C ILE A 88 -17.20 -12.44 -8.63
N LEU A 89 -17.19 -11.40 -9.45
CA LEU A 89 -17.00 -11.53 -10.90
C LEU A 89 -15.62 -12.08 -11.28
N VAL A 90 -14.58 -11.75 -10.52
CA VAL A 90 -13.24 -12.35 -10.72
C VAL A 90 -13.26 -13.85 -10.46
N ASP A 91 -13.98 -14.29 -9.43
CA ASP A 91 -14.07 -15.70 -9.10
C ASP A 91 -14.79 -16.50 -10.21
N ALA A 92 -15.77 -15.86 -10.89
CA ALA A 92 -16.53 -16.46 -11.96
C ALA A 92 -15.87 -16.35 -13.36
N PHE A 93 -15.25 -15.21 -13.68
CA PHE A 93 -14.80 -14.84 -15.05
C PHE A 93 -13.34 -14.37 -15.11
N GLY A 94 -12.59 -14.41 -14.02
CA GLY A 94 -11.24 -13.88 -13.96
C GLY A 94 -10.24 -14.69 -14.78
N THR A 95 -9.18 -14.04 -15.25
CA THR A 95 -8.05 -14.68 -15.91
C THR A 95 -7.01 -15.11 -14.90
N THR A 96 -6.48 -16.32 -15.06
CA THR A 96 -5.41 -16.86 -14.22
C THR A 96 -4.07 -16.27 -14.63
N SER A 97 -3.33 -15.72 -13.67
CA SER A 97 -1.96 -15.26 -13.84
C SER A 97 -1.11 -15.75 -12.66
N LYS A 98 0.03 -16.34 -12.95
CA LYS A 98 0.96 -16.92 -11.94
C LYS A 98 0.26 -17.87 -10.95
N GLY A 99 -0.68 -18.68 -11.43
CA GLY A 99 -1.38 -19.69 -10.62
C GLY A 99 -2.55 -19.18 -9.77
N ALA A 100 -2.96 -17.93 -9.92
CA ALA A 100 -4.11 -17.38 -9.22
C ALA A 100 -5.01 -16.55 -10.16
N GLN A 101 -6.32 -16.65 -9.96
CA GLN A 101 -7.34 -15.96 -10.72
C GLN A 101 -7.64 -14.61 -10.05
N ARG A 102 -7.04 -13.52 -10.53
CA ARG A 102 -7.04 -12.21 -9.85
C ARG A 102 -7.40 -11.04 -10.75
N TRP A 103 -7.38 -11.23 -12.07
CA TRP A 103 -7.48 -10.17 -13.05
C TRP A 103 -8.78 -10.27 -13.83
N LEU A 104 -9.46 -9.13 -13.99
CA LEU A 104 -10.52 -8.96 -14.99
C LEU A 104 -9.90 -8.37 -16.25
N ASP A 105 -10.06 -9.07 -17.35
CA ASP A 105 -9.67 -8.57 -18.66
C ASP A 105 -10.90 -7.93 -19.32
N LEU A 106 -10.88 -6.61 -19.42
CA LEU A 106 -11.93 -5.81 -20.06
C LEU A 106 -11.65 -5.56 -21.55
N GLY A 107 -10.67 -6.28 -22.12
CA GLY A 107 -10.26 -6.17 -23.52
C GLY A 107 -9.26 -5.03 -23.78
N PHE A 108 -9.46 -3.86 -23.21
CA PHE A 108 -8.56 -2.70 -23.34
C PHE A 108 -7.72 -2.42 -22.09
N ILE A 109 -8.13 -2.92 -20.93
CA ILE A 109 -7.40 -2.78 -19.65
C ILE A 109 -7.54 -4.08 -18.86
N ARG A 110 -6.41 -4.59 -18.34
CA ARG A 110 -6.39 -5.59 -17.28
C ARG A 110 -6.44 -4.88 -15.93
N PHE A 111 -7.44 -5.22 -15.16
CA PHE A 111 -7.71 -4.57 -13.89
C PHE A 111 -7.82 -5.60 -12.76
N GLN A 112 -7.22 -5.31 -11.60
CA GLN A 112 -7.33 -6.13 -10.40
C GLN A 112 -8.33 -5.51 -9.42
N PRO A 113 -9.51 -6.10 -9.21
CA PRO A 113 -10.56 -5.54 -8.35
C PRO A 113 -10.14 -5.34 -6.90
N SER A 114 -9.25 -6.16 -6.38
CA SER A 114 -8.73 -6.00 -5.03
C SER A 114 -8.00 -4.66 -4.81
N GLU A 115 -7.50 -3.98 -5.87
CA GLU A 115 -6.93 -2.64 -5.74
C GLU A 115 -7.98 -1.60 -5.33
N ILE A 116 -9.20 -1.70 -5.86
CA ILE A 116 -10.32 -0.86 -5.39
C ILE A 116 -10.71 -1.24 -3.96
N VAL A 117 -10.76 -2.53 -3.66
CA VAL A 117 -11.20 -3.03 -2.35
C VAL A 117 -10.26 -2.57 -1.23
N LYS A 118 -8.95 -2.49 -1.49
CA LYS A 118 -7.97 -1.93 -0.54
C LYS A 118 -8.26 -0.49 -0.13
N LEU A 119 -8.90 0.29 -1.00
CA LEU A 119 -9.35 1.65 -0.70
C LEU A 119 -10.78 1.66 -0.15
N ALA A 120 -11.68 0.85 -0.70
CA ALA A 120 -13.10 0.82 -0.37
C ALA A 120 -13.38 0.32 1.04
N VAL A 121 -12.64 -0.71 1.50
CA VAL A 121 -12.81 -1.29 2.84
C VAL A 121 -12.49 -0.27 3.94
N PRO A 122 -11.30 0.33 4.02
CA PRO A 122 -11.02 1.31 5.06
C PRO A 122 -11.93 2.53 4.96
N LEU A 123 -12.30 2.95 3.75
CA LEU A 123 -13.22 4.06 3.54
C LEU A 123 -14.61 3.76 4.10
N MET A 124 -15.18 2.58 3.81
CA MET A 124 -16.51 2.18 4.30
C MET A 124 -16.53 2.01 5.82
N VAL A 125 -15.51 1.35 6.38
CA VAL A 125 -15.39 1.16 7.83
C VAL A 125 -15.20 2.50 8.55
N ALA A 126 -14.42 3.43 7.96
CA ALA A 126 -14.24 4.77 8.50
C ALA A 126 -15.53 5.60 8.48
N VAL A 127 -16.36 5.46 7.44
CA VAL A 127 -17.70 6.08 7.40
C VAL A 127 -18.61 5.48 8.46
N TYR A 128 -18.59 4.16 8.60
CA TYR A 128 -19.44 3.46 9.56
C TYR A 128 -19.10 3.85 11.01
N LEU A 129 -17.82 3.88 11.38
CA LEU A 129 -17.37 4.22 12.74
C LEU A 129 -17.29 5.72 12.99
N GLY A 130 -16.87 6.51 11.99
CA GLY A 130 -16.69 7.95 12.11
C GLY A 130 -17.98 8.76 12.34
N ASN A 131 -19.13 8.17 11.99
CA ASN A 131 -20.45 8.75 12.25
C ASN A 131 -21.04 8.35 13.62
N ARG A 132 -20.27 7.67 14.46
CA ARG A 132 -20.68 7.17 15.79
C ARG A 132 -19.80 7.75 16.89
N PRO A 133 -20.27 7.72 18.15
CA PRO A 133 -19.42 8.05 19.30
C PRO A 133 -18.21 7.11 19.38
N LEU A 134 -17.03 7.65 19.57
CA LEU A 134 -15.79 6.89 19.77
C LEU A 134 -15.42 6.89 21.26
N PRO A 135 -14.95 5.77 21.82
CA PRO A 135 -14.72 4.46 21.20
C PRO A 135 -16.03 3.71 20.87
N PRO A 136 -16.02 2.86 19.80
CA PRO A 136 -17.21 2.14 19.36
C PRO A 136 -17.66 1.09 20.38
N LYS A 137 -18.97 0.81 20.42
CA LYS A 137 -19.52 -0.30 21.20
C LYS A 137 -19.08 -1.63 20.60
N MET A 138 -19.10 -2.70 21.43
CA MET A 138 -18.73 -4.05 20.97
C MET A 138 -19.51 -4.50 19.73
N SER A 139 -20.83 -4.28 19.69
CA SER A 139 -21.66 -4.60 18.53
C SER A 139 -21.23 -3.86 17.26
N GLU A 140 -20.86 -2.60 17.38
CA GLU A 140 -20.37 -1.77 16.26
C GLU A 140 -19.01 -2.26 15.76
N THR A 141 -18.14 -2.64 16.68
CA THR A 141 -16.84 -3.24 16.36
C THR A 141 -17.00 -4.57 15.62
N PHE A 142 -17.91 -5.44 16.05
CA PHE A 142 -18.17 -6.70 15.35
C PHE A 142 -18.73 -6.48 13.93
N ILE A 143 -19.62 -5.52 13.73
CA ILE A 143 -20.12 -5.15 12.40
C ILE A 143 -18.97 -4.62 11.52
N ALA A 144 -18.12 -3.76 12.07
CA ALA A 144 -16.93 -3.26 11.34
C ALA A 144 -15.98 -4.40 10.96
N ILE A 145 -15.73 -5.35 11.86
CA ILE A 145 -14.93 -6.54 11.57
C ILE A 145 -15.58 -7.39 10.47
N ALA A 146 -16.91 -7.59 10.52
CA ALA A 146 -17.60 -8.33 9.46
C ALA A 146 -17.48 -7.64 8.10
N MET A 147 -17.57 -6.30 8.04
CA MET A 147 -17.33 -5.52 6.82
C MET A 147 -15.91 -5.70 6.26
N ILE A 148 -14.93 -5.93 7.12
CA ILE A 148 -13.55 -6.18 6.72
C ILE A 148 -13.38 -7.63 6.25
N MET A 149 -13.88 -8.56 7.05
CA MET A 149 -13.63 -9.99 6.82
C MET A 149 -14.30 -10.54 5.57
N VAL A 150 -15.49 -10.05 5.20
CA VAL A 150 -16.22 -10.55 4.03
C VAL A 150 -15.40 -10.35 2.74
N PRO A 151 -14.95 -9.13 2.35
CA PRO A 151 -14.11 -8.97 1.17
C PRO A 151 -12.72 -9.62 1.33
N THR A 152 -12.15 -9.63 2.54
CA THR A 152 -10.86 -10.27 2.81
C THR A 152 -10.90 -11.78 2.51
N LEU A 153 -11.96 -12.47 2.95
CA LEU A 153 -12.14 -13.91 2.68
C LEU A 153 -12.33 -14.19 1.20
N LEU A 154 -13.07 -13.36 0.46
CA LEU A 154 -13.19 -13.51 -0.98
C LEU A 154 -11.82 -13.41 -1.67
N VAL A 155 -10.96 -12.44 -1.28
CA VAL A 155 -9.61 -12.31 -1.82
C VAL A 155 -8.73 -13.50 -1.40
N ALA A 156 -8.90 -14.05 -0.20
CA ALA A 156 -8.16 -15.22 0.26
C ALA A 156 -8.52 -16.49 -0.52
N ILE A 157 -9.80 -16.65 -0.91
CA ILE A 157 -10.27 -17.75 -1.77
C ILE A 157 -9.66 -17.67 -3.18
N GLN A 158 -9.34 -16.47 -3.67
CA GLN A 158 -8.65 -16.22 -4.95
C GLN A 158 -7.15 -16.51 -4.92
N PRO A 159 -6.65 -17.39 -4.11
CA PRO A 159 -5.32 -17.65 -3.53
C PRO A 159 -4.37 -16.43 -3.51
N ASP A 160 -4.87 -15.26 -3.06
CA ASP A 160 -4.08 -14.04 -2.91
C ASP A 160 -3.90 -13.64 -1.44
N LEU A 161 -3.06 -14.39 -0.72
CA LEU A 161 -2.80 -14.14 0.70
C LEU A 161 -2.18 -12.76 0.95
N GLY A 162 -1.24 -12.33 0.09
CA GLY A 162 -0.59 -11.03 0.25
C GLY A 162 -1.62 -9.90 0.24
N THR A 163 -2.49 -9.89 -0.76
CA THR A 163 -3.53 -8.87 -0.89
C THR A 163 -4.61 -9.01 0.19
N SER A 164 -4.99 -10.23 0.59
CA SER A 164 -5.98 -10.42 1.66
C SER A 164 -5.49 -9.89 3.01
N ILE A 165 -4.22 -10.08 3.35
CA ILE A 165 -3.60 -9.50 4.55
C ILE A 165 -3.62 -7.96 4.48
N LEU A 166 -3.31 -7.38 3.32
CA LEU A 166 -3.32 -5.92 3.15
C LEU A 166 -4.73 -5.33 3.23
N VAL A 167 -5.74 -6.00 2.66
CA VAL A 167 -7.16 -5.59 2.78
C VAL A 167 -7.61 -5.66 4.23
N SER A 168 -7.33 -6.76 4.93
CA SER A 168 -7.70 -6.89 6.34
C SER A 168 -6.99 -5.85 7.21
N ALA A 169 -5.67 -5.67 7.03
CA ALA A 169 -4.90 -4.69 7.78
C ALA A 169 -5.42 -3.27 7.58
N SER A 170 -5.80 -2.88 6.33
CA SER A 170 -6.32 -1.55 6.03
C SER A 170 -7.59 -1.22 6.82
N GLY A 171 -8.53 -2.18 6.93
CA GLY A 171 -9.73 -2.04 7.71
C GLY A 171 -9.49 -2.13 9.22
N LEU A 172 -8.62 -3.05 9.66
CA LEU A 172 -8.28 -3.21 11.07
C LEU A 172 -7.60 -1.97 11.65
N PHE A 173 -6.77 -1.25 10.87
CA PHE A 173 -6.22 0.02 11.32
C PHE A 173 -7.30 1.07 11.56
N VAL A 174 -8.38 1.08 10.78
CA VAL A 174 -9.53 1.97 11.03
C VAL A 174 -10.17 1.64 12.38
N VAL A 175 -10.42 0.35 12.66
CA VAL A 175 -11.02 -0.11 13.93
C VAL A 175 -10.08 0.18 15.10
N PHE A 176 -8.79 -0.05 14.94
CA PHE A 176 -7.78 0.25 15.94
C PHE A 176 -7.74 1.74 16.31
N LEU A 177 -7.68 2.61 15.30
CA LEU A 177 -7.66 4.06 15.50
C LEU A 177 -8.99 4.64 15.98
N ALA A 178 -10.09 3.93 15.77
CA ALA A 178 -11.39 4.28 16.35
C ALA A 178 -11.46 4.03 17.86
N GLY A 179 -10.46 3.37 18.44
CA GLY A 179 -10.40 3.09 19.88
C GLY A 179 -10.83 1.67 20.24
N MET A 180 -10.26 0.68 19.54
CA MET A 180 -10.51 -0.73 19.87
C MET A 180 -10.05 -1.06 21.29
N SER A 181 -10.89 -1.78 22.04
CA SER A 181 -10.58 -2.22 23.40
C SER A 181 -9.35 -3.13 23.42
N TRP A 182 -8.46 -2.95 24.42
CA TRP A 182 -7.29 -3.79 24.65
C TRP A 182 -7.63 -5.28 24.81
N TRP A 183 -8.78 -5.59 25.39
CA TRP A 183 -9.28 -6.97 25.51
C TRP A 183 -9.58 -7.60 24.15
N LEU A 184 -10.09 -6.83 23.20
CA LEU A 184 -10.30 -7.31 21.83
C LEU A 184 -8.97 -7.52 21.10
N ILE A 185 -8.01 -6.64 21.31
CA ILE A 185 -6.65 -6.80 20.73
C ILE A 185 -6.03 -8.09 21.29
N LEU A 186 -6.08 -8.28 22.61
CA LEU A 186 -5.55 -9.48 23.25
C LEU A 186 -6.28 -10.74 22.76
N ALA A 187 -7.61 -10.72 22.69
CA ALA A 187 -8.40 -11.82 22.15
C ALA A 187 -8.08 -12.12 20.69
N ALA A 188 -7.86 -11.09 19.86
CA ALA A 188 -7.45 -11.25 18.46
C ALA A 188 -6.06 -11.89 18.36
N VAL A 189 -5.09 -11.46 19.16
CA VAL A 189 -3.74 -12.05 19.20
C VAL A 189 -3.77 -13.51 19.64
N ILE A 190 -4.51 -13.83 20.71
CA ILE A 190 -4.67 -15.21 21.18
C ILE A 190 -5.39 -16.06 20.13
N GLY A 191 -6.47 -15.51 19.54
CA GLY A 191 -7.21 -16.19 18.49
C GLY A 191 -6.37 -16.47 17.25
N LEU A 192 -5.56 -15.51 16.83
CA LEU A 192 -4.62 -15.68 15.72
C LEU A 192 -3.56 -16.75 16.04
N ALA A 193 -2.97 -16.70 17.24
CA ALA A 193 -1.98 -17.70 17.67
C ALA A 193 -2.56 -19.13 17.70
N ALA A 194 -3.81 -19.28 18.17
CA ALA A 194 -4.52 -20.54 18.14
C ALA A 194 -4.94 -20.99 16.72
N PHE A 195 -5.18 -20.03 15.83
CA PHE A 195 -5.60 -20.31 14.45
C PHE A 195 -4.42 -20.68 13.54
N ILE A 196 -3.19 -20.24 13.83
CA ILE A 196 -2.00 -20.57 13.02
C ILE A 196 -1.82 -22.07 12.80
N PRO A 197 -1.86 -22.95 13.81
CA PRO A 197 -1.77 -24.40 13.60
C PRO A 197 -2.89 -24.96 12.74
N ILE A 198 -4.11 -24.47 12.89
CA ILE A 198 -5.28 -24.89 12.09
C ILE A 198 -5.10 -24.47 10.64
N MET A 199 -4.68 -23.23 10.42
CA MET A 199 -4.38 -22.69 9.10
C MET A 199 -3.28 -23.51 8.41
N TRP A 200 -2.21 -23.82 9.13
CA TRP A 200 -1.09 -24.61 8.62
C TRP A 200 -1.51 -26.01 8.17
N THR A 201 -2.33 -26.70 8.97
CA THR A 201 -2.68 -28.11 8.69
C THR A 201 -3.80 -28.27 7.67
N TYR A 202 -4.80 -27.37 7.68
CA TYR A 202 -6.05 -27.56 6.94
C TYR A 202 -6.34 -26.55 5.85
N LEU A 203 -5.84 -25.31 5.97
CA LEU A 203 -6.25 -24.20 5.10
C LEU A 203 -5.19 -23.75 4.09
N MET A 204 -3.92 -23.90 4.43
CA MET A 204 -2.83 -23.49 3.54
C MET A 204 -2.64 -24.49 2.39
N HIS A 205 -2.60 -23.94 1.17
CA HIS A 205 -2.18 -24.69 -0.01
C HIS A 205 -0.67 -25.01 0.03
N ASP A 206 -0.25 -26.07 -0.65
CA ASP A 206 1.15 -26.54 -0.63
C ASP A 206 2.15 -25.46 -1.06
N TYR A 207 1.81 -24.65 -2.07
CA TYR A 207 2.69 -23.54 -2.50
C TYR A 207 2.85 -22.46 -1.42
N GLN A 208 1.86 -22.25 -0.55
CA GLN A 208 1.92 -21.29 0.55
C GLN A 208 2.78 -21.81 1.70
N ARG A 209 2.63 -23.11 2.03
CA ARG A 209 3.48 -23.80 3.01
C ARG A 209 4.93 -23.79 2.52
N MET A 210 5.14 -24.07 1.22
CA MET A 210 6.47 -24.03 0.60
C MET A 210 7.15 -22.67 0.80
N ARG A 211 6.43 -21.55 0.61
CA ARG A 211 6.99 -20.20 0.84
C ARG A 211 7.47 -19.99 2.27
N VAL A 212 6.74 -20.51 3.26
CA VAL A 212 7.14 -20.41 4.68
C VAL A 212 8.33 -21.32 4.97
N LEU A 213 8.33 -22.56 4.46
CA LEU A 213 9.45 -23.50 4.62
C LEU A 213 10.72 -22.99 3.94
N THR A 214 10.58 -22.42 2.74
CA THR A 214 11.70 -21.82 1.99
C THR A 214 12.26 -20.59 2.71
N LEU A 215 11.45 -19.84 3.45
CA LEU A 215 11.96 -18.75 4.30
C LEU A 215 12.86 -19.26 5.42
N LEU A 216 12.49 -20.40 6.04
CA LEU A 216 13.25 -20.98 7.15
C LEU A 216 14.53 -21.66 6.67
N ASP A 217 14.51 -22.25 5.48
CA ASP A 217 15.62 -22.96 4.87
C ASP A 217 15.64 -22.72 3.34
N PRO A 218 16.19 -21.56 2.90
CA PRO A 218 16.22 -21.20 1.48
C PRO A 218 17.07 -22.16 0.63
N GLU A 219 18.02 -22.85 1.23
CA GLU A 219 18.94 -23.75 0.51
C GLU A 219 18.25 -25.02 0.03
N LYS A 220 17.11 -25.38 0.62
CA LYS A 220 16.31 -26.55 0.18
C LYS A 220 15.55 -26.31 -1.13
N ASP A 221 15.41 -25.07 -1.57
CA ASP A 221 14.76 -24.72 -2.84
C ASP A 221 15.71 -23.88 -3.72
N PRO A 222 16.79 -24.47 -4.24
CA PRO A 222 17.85 -23.75 -4.95
C PRO A 222 17.45 -23.27 -6.35
N LEU A 223 16.26 -23.65 -6.87
CA LEU A 223 15.76 -23.27 -8.20
C LEU A 223 14.44 -22.48 -8.16
N GLY A 224 13.84 -22.34 -6.97
CA GLY A 224 12.57 -21.63 -6.80
C GLY A 224 12.67 -20.39 -5.91
N ALA A 225 11.73 -20.24 -5.00
CA ALA A 225 11.65 -19.07 -4.11
C ALA A 225 12.88 -18.90 -3.21
N GLY A 226 13.58 -20.00 -2.84
CA GLY A 226 14.83 -19.97 -2.09
C GLY A 226 15.95 -19.28 -2.84
N TYR A 227 16.11 -19.58 -4.13
CA TYR A 227 17.07 -18.89 -5.00
C TYR A 227 16.84 -17.38 -4.97
N HIS A 228 15.59 -16.95 -5.10
CA HIS A 228 15.24 -15.53 -5.13
C HIS A 228 15.62 -14.80 -3.83
N ILE A 229 15.38 -15.44 -2.67
CA ILE A 229 15.76 -14.91 -1.36
C ILE A 229 17.28 -14.82 -1.22
N LEU A 230 18.00 -15.86 -1.64
CA LEU A 230 19.46 -15.90 -1.58
C LEU A 230 20.08 -14.81 -2.46
N GLN A 231 19.65 -14.70 -3.73
CA GLN A 231 20.16 -13.69 -4.65
C GLN A 231 19.87 -12.25 -4.17
N SER A 232 18.69 -12.01 -3.61
CA SER A 232 18.39 -10.69 -3.04
C SER A 232 19.25 -10.36 -1.83
N LYS A 233 19.51 -11.31 -0.93
CA LYS A 233 20.44 -11.14 0.19
C LYS A 233 21.88 -10.87 -0.27
N ILE A 234 22.35 -11.60 -1.31
CA ILE A 234 23.65 -11.36 -1.91
C ILE A 234 23.74 -9.96 -2.51
N ALA A 235 22.71 -9.53 -3.26
CA ALA A 235 22.64 -8.20 -3.83
C ALA A 235 22.73 -7.12 -2.76
N ILE A 236 21.87 -7.20 -1.72
CA ILE A 236 21.87 -6.25 -0.59
C ILE A 236 23.23 -6.22 0.11
N GLY A 237 23.79 -7.39 0.43
CA GLY A 237 25.08 -7.49 1.14
C GLY A 237 26.25 -6.98 0.31
N SER A 238 26.21 -7.17 -1.01
CA SER A 238 27.30 -6.76 -1.91
C SER A 238 27.35 -5.25 -2.16
N GLY A 239 26.27 -4.51 -1.85
CA GLY A 239 26.21 -3.05 -1.99
C GLY A 239 27.07 -2.30 -0.98
N GLY A 240 27.37 -2.86 0.18
CA GLY A 240 28.21 -2.22 1.20
C GLY A 240 27.65 -0.86 1.65
N ILE A 241 28.55 0.10 1.91
CA ILE A 241 28.16 1.44 2.41
C ILE A 241 27.72 2.34 1.25
N SER A 242 28.49 2.45 0.18
CA SER A 242 28.28 3.42 -0.92
C SER A 242 27.60 2.82 -2.15
N GLY A 243 27.39 1.51 -2.20
CA GLY A 243 26.92 0.81 -3.38
C GLY A 243 28.01 0.55 -4.43
N LYS A 244 27.66 -0.24 -5.42
CA LYS A 244 28.52 -0.50 -6.59
C LYS A 244 28.52 0.62 -7.62
N GLY A 245 27.54 1.52 -7.53
CA GLY A 245 27.28 2.57 -8.51
C GLY A 245 26.03 2.29 -9.36
N TRP A 246 25.39 3.36 -9.81
CA TRP A 246 24.19 3.27 -10.64
C TRP A 246 24.49 2.52 -11.94
N MET A 247 23.61 1.59 -12.33
CA MET A 247 23.75 0.67 -13.46
C MET A 247 24.99 -0.27 -13.39
N GLN A 248 25.61 -0.44 -12.21
CA GLN A 248 26.77 -1.32 -12.01
C GLN A 248 26.44 -2.49 -11.07
N GLY A 249 25.17 -2.73 -10.80
CA GLY A 249 24.69 -3.90 -10.02
C GLY A 249 24.91 -5.20 -10.78
N THR A 250 25.76 -6.08 -10.26
CA THR A 250 26.07 -7.36 -10.94
C THR A 250 24.90 -8.35 -10.84
N GLN A 251 24.18 -8.37 -9.73
CA GLN A 251 23.03 -9.28 -9.54
C GLN A 251 21.82 -8.89 -10.41
N SER A 252 21.60 -7.57 -10.57
CA SER A 252 20.52 -7.06 -11.39
C SER A 252 20.82 -7.13 -12.88
N GLN A 253 22.05 -6.78 -13.30
CA GLN A 253 22.44 -6.72 -14.72
C GLN A 253 22.67 -8.10 -15.34
N LEU A 254 23.04 -9.11 -14.55
CA LEU A 254 23.23 -10.49 -14.99
C LEU A 254 21.96 -11.34 -14.85
N GLU A 255 20.80 -10.73 -14.60
CA GLU A 255 19.49 -11.40 -14.50
C GLU A 255 19.41 -12.49 -13.41
N PHE A 256 20.25 -12.42 -12.35
CA PHE A 256 20.15 -13.34 -11.22
C PHE A 256 18.96 -13.04 -10.31
N LEU A 257 18.46 -11.78 -10.33
CA LEU A 257 17.28 -11.37 -9.57
C LEU A 257 16.01 -11.59 -10.40
N PRO A 258 15.03 -12.32 -9.89
CA PRO A 258 13.73 -12.43 -10.55
C PRO A 258 12.96 -11.13 -10.39
N GLU A 259 12.30 -10.70 -11.44
CA GLU A 259 11.46 -9.49 -11.44
C GLU A 259 12.11 -8.29 -10.71
N PRO A 260 13.33 -7.89 -11.10
CA PRO A 260 14.10 -6.85 -10.42
C PRO A 260 13.40 -5.48 -10.44
N HIS A 261 12.46 -5.27 -11.36
CA HIS A 261 11.71 -4.04 -11.55
C HIS A 261 10.40 -3.97 -10.75
N THR A 262 9.92 -5.09 -10.17
CA THR A 262 8.69 -5.15 -9.39
C THR A 262 8.96 -5.41 -7.90
N ASP A 263 8.95 -6.67 -7.49
CA ASP A 263 8.97 -7.08 -6.08
C ASP A 263 10.35 -6.93 -5.45
N PHE A 264 11.43 -7.11 -6.24
CA PHE A 264 12.82 -7.12 -5.77
C PHE A 264 13.61 -5.83 -6.09
N ILE A 265 12.93 -4.74 -6.47
CA ILE A 265 13.59 -3.46 -6.80
C ILE A 265 14.42 -2.89 -5.63
N PHE A 266 14.03 -3.21 -4.38
CA PHE A 266 14.78 -2.85 -3.18
C PHE A 266 16.18 -3.50 -3.17
N ALA A 267 16.32 -4.73 -3.65
CA ALA A 267 17.63 -5.40 -3.76
C ALA A 267 18.53 -4.70 -4.79
N VAL A 268 17.98 -4.30 -5.95
CA VAL A 268 18.71 -3.52 -6.96
C VAL A 268 19.18 -2.18 -6.38
N MET A 269 18.28 -1.45 -5.74
CA MET A 269 18.61 -0.18 -5.09
C MET A 269 19.72 -0.35 -4.04
N SER A 270 19.64 -1.42 -3.22
CA SER A 270 20.63 -1.69 -2.17
C SER A 270 21.98 -2.09 -2.75
N GLU A 271 22.02 -2.82 -3.86
CA GLU A 271 23.25 -3.18 -4.55
C GLU A 271 23.95 -1.95 -5.16
N GLU A 272 23.17 -1.09 -5.82
CA GLU A 272 23.72 0.06 -6.57
C GLU A 272 24.06 1.27 -5.68
N HIS A 273 23.23 1.55 -4.66
CA HIS A 273 23.38 2.74 -3.80
C HIS A 273 23.81 2.40 -2.37
N GLY A 274 23.87 1.12 -2.00
CA GLY A 274 24.33 0.65 -0.69
C GLY A 274 23.50 1.16 0.50
N MET A 275 24.14 1.21 1.65
CA MET A 275 23.53 1.70 2.90
C MET A 275 23.10 3.17 2.80
N VAL A 276 23.84 4.00 2.08
CA VAL A 276 23.48 5.42 1.87
C VAL A 276 22.15 5.53 1.13
N GLY A 277 21.96 4.76 0.04
CA GLY A 277 20.70 4.71 -0.69
C GLY A 277 19.55 4.21 0.17
N PHE A 278 19.79 3.20 1.01
CA PHE A 278 18.79 2.71 1.97
C PHE A 278 18.38 3.79 2.98
N LEU A 279 19.31 4.52 3.55
CA LEU A 279 19.01 5.60 4.52
C LEU A 279 18.21 6.74 3.86
N ILE A 280 18.55 7.12 2.63
CA ILE A 280 17.77 8.11 1.85
C ILE A 280 16.35 7.61 1.62
N LEU A 281 16.20 6.37 1.17
CA LEU A 281 14.90 5.75 0.93
C LEU A 281 14.05 5.75 2.20
N MET A 282 14.62 5.30 3.32
CA MET A 282 13.93 5.26 4.61
C MET A 282 13.57 6.65 5.13
N ALA A 283 14.44 7.65 4.95
CA ALA A 283 14.17 9.03 5.33
C ALA A 283 12.96 9.61 4.57
N ILE A 284 12.86 9.33 3.25
CA ILE A 284 11.72 9.78 2.44
C ILE A 284 10.43 9.06 2.88
N TYR A 285 10.45 7.75 3.09
CA TYR A 285 9.27 7.01 3.57
C TYR A 285 8.83 7.48 4.95
N LEU A 286 9.78 7.66 5.88
CA LEU A 286 9.50 8.15 7.22
C LEU A 286 8.89 9.56 7.19
N PHE A 287 9.41 10.44 6.33
CA PHE A 287 8.86 11.77 6.13
C PHE A 287 7.39 11.73 5.65
N ILE A 288 7.06 10.88 4.66
CA ILE A 288 5.69 10.71 4.17
C ILE A 288 4.77 10.18 5.29
N ILE A 289 5.24 9.17 6.04
CA ILE A 289 4.47 8.55 7.13
C ILE A 289 4.22 9.57 8.26
N ILE A 290 5.25 10.27 8.71
CA ILE A 290 5.12 11.30 9.76
C ILE A 290 4.14 12.38 9.29
N ARG A 291 4.27 12.86 8.04
CA ARG A 291 3.35 13.87 7.51
C ARG A 291 1.92 13.37 7.45
N GLY A 292 1.70 12.14 6.98
CA GLY A 292 0.37 11.52 6.95
C GLY A 292 -0.25 11.37 8.34
N LEU A 293 0.53 10.93 9.33
CA LEU A 293 0.07 10.85 10.72
C LEU A 293 -0.22 12.24 11.33
N MET A 294 0.59 13.25 11.03
CA MET A 294 0.30 14.64 11.45
C MET A 294 -1.02 15.14 10.86
N ILE A 295 -1.31 14.82 9.59
CA ILE A 295 -2.60 15.13 8.97
C ILE A 295 -3.74 14.42 9.69
N ALA A 296 -3.56 13.13 10.02
CA ALA A 296 -4.56 12.36 10.74
C ALA A 296 -4.86 12.96 12.13
N VAL A 297 -3.83 13.29 12.92
CA VAL A 297 -4.00 13.89 14.26
C VAL A 297 -4.70 15.25 14.20
N ASN A 298 -4.40 16.07 13.19
CA ASN A 298 -4.96 17.39 12.99
C ASN A 298 -6.28 17.43 12.20
N ALA A 299 -6.84 16.26 11.86
CA ALA A 299 -8.13 16.17 11.17
C ALA A 299 -9.28 16.55 12.11
N GLU A 300 -10.20 17.40 11.64
CA GLU A 300 -11.29 17.93 12.44
C GLU A 300 -12.42 16.93 12.70
N THR A 301 -12.63 15.99 11.77
CA THR A 301 -13.69 14.97 11.86
C THR A 301 -13.13 13.62 12.29
N SER A 302 -13.91 12.86 13.08
CA SER A 302 -13.55 11.49 13.47
C SER A 302 -13.30 10.62 12.23
N PHE A 303 -14.15 10.73 11.20
CA PHE A 303 -13.98 10.08 9.91
C PHE A 303 -12.60 10.39 9.28
N GLY A 304 -12.26 11.67 9.17
CA GLY A 304 -10.98 12.10 8.59
C GLY A 304 -9.79 11.60 9.39
N ARG A 305 -9.85 11.66 10.71
CA ARG A 305 -8.79 11.23 11.62
C ARG A 305 -8.47 9.74 11.47
N ILE A 306 -9.49 8.89 11.57
CA ILE A 306 -9.30 7.43 11.49
C ILE A 306 -8.94 6.99 10.07
N LEU A 307 -9.50 7.61 9.03
CA LEU A 307 -9.21 7.25 7.64
C LEU A 307 -7.80 7.66 7.22
N ALA A 308 -7.39 8.92 7.47
CA ALA A 308 -6.04 9.38 7.14
C ALA A 308 -4.96 8.59 7.90
N GLY A 309 -5.21 8.28 9.18
CA GLY A 309 -4.34 7.45 9.99
C GLY A 309 -4.22 6.04 9.44
N ALA A 310 -5.35 5.38 9.14
CA ALA A 310 -5.35 4.03 8.60
C ALA A 310 -4.67 3.96 7.22
N THR A 311 -4.92 4.94 6.34
CA THR A 311 -4.25 5.04 5.03
C THR A 311 -2.74 5.18 5.18
N THR A 312 -2.27 5.95 6.15
CA THR A 312 -0.84 6.11 6.41
C THR A 312 -0.21 4.84 7.00
N LEU A 313 -0.92 4.18 7.91
CA LEU A 313 -0.44 2.93 8.52
C LEU A 313 -0.37 1.78 7.51
N ILE A 314 -1.34 1.66 6.60
CA ILE A 314 -1.28 0.64 5.55
C ILE A 314 -0.13 0.92 4.57
N PHE A 315 0.14 2.17 4.26
CA PHE A 315 1.32 2.55 3.46
C PHE A 315 2.63 2.11 4.14
N PHE A 316 2.74 2.31 5.47
CA PHE A 316 3.86 1.77 6.25
C PHE A 316 3.96 0.25 6.15
N VAL A 317 2.85 -0.48 6.26
CA VAL A 317 2.84 -1.95 6.12
C VAL A 317 3.33 -2.39 4.74
N TYR A 318 2.95 -1.70 3.67
CA TYR A 318 3.48 -2.00 2.33
C TYR A 318 5.01 -1.90 2.29
N VAL A 319 5.57 -0.82 2.83
CA VAL A 319 7.03 -0.62 2.91
C VAL A 319 7.68 -1.74 3.73
N PHE A 320 7.14 -2.01 4.92
CA PHE A 320 7.66 -3.03 5.84
C PHE A 320 7.62 -4.43 5.24
N VAL A 321 6.50 -4.81 4.62
CA VAL A 321 6.32 -6.14 4.02
C VAL A 321 7.26 -6.33 2.83
N ASN A 322 7.38 -5.34 1.93
CA ASN A 322 8.29 -5.46 0.79
C ASN A 322 9.76 -5.56 1.24
N ILE A 323 10.23 -4.63 2.05
CA ILE A 323 11.62 -4.65 2.55
C ILE A 323 11.88 -5.94 3.34
N GLY A 324 10.93 -6.35 4.20
CA GLY A 324 11.03 -7.56 4.99
C GLY A 324 11.13 -8.85 4.15
N MET A 325 10.34 -8.96 3.06
CA MET A 325 10.41 -10.13 2.20
C MET A 325 11.71 -10.17 1.36
N VAL A 326 12.16 -9.02 0.84
CA VAL A 326 13.39 -8.94 0.04
C VAL A 326 14.63 -9.18 0.90
N SER A 327 14.60 -8.75 2.17
CA SER A 327 15.67 -9.00 3.15
C SER A 327 15.62 -10.43 3.73
N GLY A 328 14.59 -11.23 3.40
CA GLY A 328 14.40 -12.58 3.91
C GLY A 328 14.02 -12.65 5.40
N ILE A 329 13.31 -11.65 5.92
CA ILE A 329 12.69 -11.62 7.25
C ILE A 329 11.24 -12.15 7.16
N LEU A 330 10.57 -11.87 6.04
CA LEU A 330 9.21 -12.30 5.75
C LEU A 330 9.17 -13.23 4.52
N PRO A 331 8.18 -14.12 4.43
CA PRO A 331 8.01 -14.94 3.23
C PRO A 331 7.68 -14.07 2.01
N VAL A 332 8.08 -14.53 0.83
CA VAL A 332 7.82 -13.81 -0.42
C VAL A 332 6.33 -13.86 -0.73
N VAL A 333 5.66 -12.71 -0.64
CA VAL A 333 4.21 -12.56 -0.87
C VAL A 333 3.86 -11.82 -2.16
N GLY A 334 4.85 -11.23 -2.84
CA GLY A 334 4.64 -10.52 -4.10
C GLY A 334 3.95 -9.15 -3.89
N VAL A 335 4.40 -8.39 -2.92
CA VAL A 335 3.91 -7.02 -2.65
C VAL A 335 4.94 -6.03 -3.14
N PRO A 336 4.63 -5.18 -4.13
CA PRO A 336 5.58 -4.20 -4.66
C PRO A 336 5.87 -3.10 -3.62
N LEU A 337 7.09 -2.54 -3.67
CA LEU A 337 7.47 -1.39 -2.84
C LEU A 337 6.68 -0.15 -3.28
N PRO A 338 5.88 0.47 -2.39
CA PRO A 338 4.92 1.50 -2.78
C PRO A 338 5.59 2.74 -3.40
N LEU A 339 5.04 3.21 -4.52
CA LEU A 339 5.50 4.34 -5.34
C LEU A 339 6.90 4.18 -5.95
N PHE A 340 7.63 3.15 -5.59
CA PHE A 340 9.00 2.86 -6.00
C PHE A 340 9.05 1.80 -7.11
N SER A 341 8.38 0.65 -6.89
CA SER A 341 8.32 -0.47 -7.84
C SER A 341 7.52 -0.16 -9.10
N TYR A 342 7.78 -0.91 -10.16
CA TYR A 342 6.92 -0.92 -11.34
C TYR A 342 5.60 -1.61 -10.99
N GLY A 343 4.48 -0.90 -11.15
CA GLY A 343 3.14 -1.42 -10.85
C GLY A 343 2.08 -0.36 -11.12
N GLY A 344 1.36 -0.46 -12.26
CA GLY A 344 0.47 0.60 -12.72
C GLY A 344 -0.74 0.83 -11.83
N THR A 345 -1.55 -0.20 -11.60
CA THR A 345 -2.80 -0.10 -10.85
C THR A 345 -2.56 0.19 -9.37
N SER A 346 -1.57 -0.47 -8.77
CA SER A 346 -1.19 -0.24 -7.38
C SER A 346 -0.65 1.18 -7.16
N TYR A 347 0.17 1.70 -8.10
CA TYR A 347 0.68 3.07 -8.04
C TYR A 347 -0.46 4.08 -8.02
N VAL A 348 -1.41 3.95 -8.95
CA VAL A 348 -2.56 4.87 -9.06
C VAL A 348 -3.45 4.77 -7.82
N ALA A 349 -3.69 3.57 -7.28
CA ALA A 349 -4.49 3.37 -6.06
C ALA A 349 -3.85 4.04 -4.83
N ILE A 350 -2.53 3.93 -4.67
CA ILE A 350 -1.80 4.59 -3.57
C ILE A 350 -1.86 6.12 -3.73
N MET A 351 -1.65 6.64 -4.95
CA MET A 351 -1.75 8.07 -5.21
C MET A 351 -3.17 8.60 -4.97
N ALA A 352 -4.21 7.85 -5.35
CA ALA A 352 -5.60 8.18 -5.02
C ALA A 352 -5.82 8.24 -3.50
N SER A 353 -5.26 7.30 -2.75
CA SER A 353 -5.34 7.28 -1.28
C SER A 353 -4.70 8.51 -0.66
N PHE A 354 -3.53 8.95 -1.14
CA PHE A 354 -2.90 10.19 -0.68
C PHE A 354 -3.66 11.44 -1.13
N GLY A 355 -4.29 11.44 -2.30
CA GLY A 355 -5.21 12.51 -2.70
C GLY A 355 -6.37 12.67 -1.71
N LEU A 356 -6.93 11.58 -1.22
CA LEU A 356 -7.96 11.59 -0.18
C LEU A 356 -7.41 12.11 1.16
N VAL A 357 -6.19 11.74 1.56
CA VAL A 357 -5.54 12.28 2.76
C VAL A 357 -5.32 13.80 2.63
N MET A 358 -4.91 14.30 1.45
CA MET A 358 -4.80 15.74 1.18
C MET A 358 -6.14 16.43 1.25
N SER A 359 -7.21 15.82 0.71
CA SER A 359 -8.58 16.35 0.82
C SER A 359 -9.00 16.53 2.29
N ILE A 360 -8.74 15.54 3.15
CA ILE A 360 -9.05 15.60 4.58
C ILE A 360 -8.32 16.77 5.25
N HIS A 361 -7.05 16.99 4.88
CA HIS A 361 -6.25 18.07 5.46
C HIS A 361 -6.71 19.48 5.06
N THR A 362 -7.10 19.65 3.80
CA THR A 362 -7.28 20.97 3.19
C THR A 362 -8.73 21.47 3.21
N HIS A 363 -9.72 20.57 3.24
CA HIS A 363 -11.13 20.92 3.36
C HIS A 363 -11.53 21.05 4.82
N LYS A 364 -10.99 22.08 5.51
CA LYS A 364 -11.44 22.42 6.86
C LYS A 364 -12.81 23.08 6.80
N PRO A 365 -13.81 22.63 7.61
CA PRO A 365 -15.04 23.38 7.73
C PRO A 365 -14.69 24.78 8.24
N ARG A 366 -15.10 25.80 7.51
CA ARG A 366 -15.06 27.17 8.01
C ARG A 366 -16.06 27.25 9.16
N PHE A 367 -15.59 27.11 10.38
CA PHE A 367 -16.38 27.67 11.49
C PHE A 367 -16.54 29.16 11.22
N MET A 368 -17.78 29.59 10.98
CA MET A 368 -18.10 31.01 11.02
C MET A 368 -17.51 31.51 12.36
N LYS A 369 -16.52 32.40 12.28
CA LYS A 369 -16.17 33.22 13.43
C LYS A 369 -17.48 33.96 13.77
N GLY A 370 -18.17 33.48 14.82
CA GLY A 370 -19.28 34.20 15.40
C GLY A 370 -18.78 35.59 15.76
N ASN A 371 -19.54 36.57 15.33
CA ASN A 371 -19.40 37.96 15.71
C ASN A 371 -19.49 38.12 17.23
#